data_9ab4a5ec4ae4f0a01322a428620949ba
#
_entry.id   9ab4a5ec4ae4f0a01322a428620949ba
#
_cell.length_a   1.000
_cell.length_b   1.000
_cell.length_c   1.000
_cell.angle_alpha   90.00
_cell.angle_beta   90.00
_cell.angle_gamma   90.00
#
_symmetry.space_group_name_H-M   'P 1'
#
loop_
_entity.id
_entity.type
_entity.pdbx_description
1 polymer ?
#
loop_
_entity_poly.entity_id
_entity_poly.type
_entity_poly.pdbx_seq_one_letter_code
_entity_poly.pdbx_strand_id
1 'polypeptide(L)'
;MKKIRAAVVGYGNIGHYTLQALEAAEDFEIAGVVRRQGAENKPAELAAYDVVSDIRELKDVDVAILATPTRTCPDYAKEIIPMGINTVDSFDIHTAILDYRNDMMPICRENNAVSVIAAGWDPGSDSVVRTLMQSLAPKGLSYTNFGPGMSMGHSVCVRSKEGVRNALSMTIPLGEGIHRRMVYVELEDGASLEEVTKAIKADPYFASDETHVFAVPSVDEVRDMGHGVHLVRKGVSGKTHNQRFSFDMSINNP
;
A
#
# COMPACT_ATOMS: atom_id res chain seq x y z
N MET A 1 -11.08 21.29 -20.00
CA MET A 1 -9.64 21.08 -19.73
C MET A 1 -9.19 19.81 -20.44
N LYS A 2 -7.91 19.69 -20.85
CA LYS A 2 -7.37 18.42 -21.33
C LYS A 2 -7.39 17.45 -20.13
N LYS A 3 -7.90 16.23 -20.33
CA LYS A 3 -7.87 15.19 -19.29
C LYS A 3 -6.44 14.69 -19.08
N ILE A 4 -6.14 14.27 -17.87
CA ILE A 4 -4.87 13.61 -17.50
C ILE A 4 -4.96 12.14 -17.94
N ARG A 5 -4.03 11.69 -18.77
CA ARG A 5 -3.99 10.32 -19.24
C ARG A 5 -3.19 9.45 -18.28
N ALA A 6 -3.89 8.57 -17.55
CA ALA A 6 -3.32 7.72 -16.53
C ALA A 6 -3.18 6.27 -17.00
N ALA A 7 -2.01 5.66 -16.76
CA ALA A 7 -1.79 4.23 -16.91
C ALA A 7 -1.78 3.56 -15.53
N VAL A 8 -2.41 2.39 -15.40
CA VAL A 8 -2.35 1.56 -14.20
C VAL A 8 -1.28 0.48 -14.40
N VAL A 9 -0.21 0.53 -13.61
CA VAL A 9 0.89 -0.43 -13.67
C VAL A 9 0.74 -1.46 -12.56
N GLY A 10 0.39 -2.68 -12.94
CA GLY A 10 -0.01 -3.76 -12.04
C GLY A 10 -1.53 -3.86 -11.93
N TYR A 11 -2.05 -5.08 -11.97
CA TYR A 11 -3.50 -5.33 -11.89
C TYR A 11 -3.80 -6.42 -10.86
N GLY A 12 -3.50 -6.11 -9.62
CA GLY A 12 -3.99 -6.79 -8.42
C GLY A 12 -5.15 -6.01 -7.80
N ASN A 13 -5.44 -6.20 -6.52
CA ASN A 13 -6.53 -5.50 -5.84
C ASN A 13 -6.40 -3.96 -5.96
N ILE A 14 -5.21 -3.43 -5.68
CA ILE A 14 -4.96 -1.98 -5.80
C ILE A 14 -5.18 -1.49 -7.23
N GLY A 15 -4.65 -2.20 -8.23
CA GLY A 15 -4.82 -1.82 -9.64
C GLY A 15 -6.28 -1.85 -10.07
N HIS A 16 -7.05 -2.85 -9.62
CA HIS A 16 -8.48 -2.95 -9.89
C HIS A 16 -9.25 -1.74 -9.31
N TYR A 17 -9.05 -1.41 -8.02
CA TYR A 17 -9.72 -0.26 -7.42
C TYR A 17 -9.21 1.08 -7.94
N THR A 18 -7.94 1.17 -8.32
CA THR A 18 -7.38 2.36 -9.00
C THR A 18 -8.09 2.60 -10.34
N LEU A 19 -8.31 1.54 -11.12
CA LEU A 19 -9.03 1.64 -12.39
C LEU A 19 -10.45 2.19 -12.18
N GLN A 20 -11.20 1.63 -11.21
CA GLN A 20 -12.54 2.12 -10.87
C GLN A 20 -12.54 3.59 -10.41
N ALA A 21 -11.54 4.00 -9.62
CA ALA A 21 -11.41 5.38 -9.17
C ALA A 21 -11.14 6.33 -10.35
N LEU A 22 -10.31 5.93 -11.31
CA LEU A 22 -10.05 6.70 -12.52
C LEU A 22 -11.28 6.80 -13.43
N GLU A 23 -12.08 5.73 -13.53
CA GLU A 23 -13.34 5.73 -14.28
C GLU A 23 -14.34 6.74 -13.70
N ALA A 24 -14.35 6.89 -12.39
CA ALA A 24 -15.24 7.82 -11.68
C ALA A 24 -14.74 9.27 -11.71
N ALA A 25 -13.49 9.52 -12.08
CA ALA A 25 -12.88 10.86 -12.07
C ALA A 25 -13.03 11.54 -13.43
N GLU A 26 -13.73 12.67 -13.46
CA GLU A 26 -14.06 13.39 -14.70
C GLU A 26 -12.85 14.01 -15.40
N ASP A 27 -11.78 14.29 -14.67
CA ASP A 27 -10.55 14.92 -15.12
C ASP A 27 -9.47 13.93 -15.60
N PHE A 28 -9.74 12.62 -15.49
CA PHE A 28 -8.85 11.58 -15.96
C PHE A 28 -9.37 10.85 -17.21
N GLU A 29 -8.44 10.29 -17.95
CA GLU A 29 -8.66 9.34 -19.04
C GLU A 29 -7.70 8.16 -18.84
N ILE A 30 -8.21 6.94 -18.97
CA ILE A 30 -7.40 5.74 -18.80
C ILE A 30 -6.62 5.50 -20.09
N ALA A 31 -5.29 5.60 -20.02
CA ALA A 31 -4.39 5.31 -21.14
C ALA A 31 -4.25 3.80 -21.40
N GLY A 32 -4.34 3.00 -20.34
CA GLY A 32 -4.26 1.55 -20.39
C GLY A 32 -3.81 0.92 -19.09
N VAL A 33 -3.68 -0.41 -19.10
CA VAL A 33 -3.25 -1.23 -17.96
C VAL A 33 -2.00 -2.02 -18.35
N VAL A 34 -0.96 -1.93 -17.53
CA VAL A 34 0.29 -2.69 -17.72
C VAL A 34 0.29 -3.92 -16.84
N ARG A 35 0.41 -5.11 -17.41
CA ARG A 35 0.46 -6.40 -16.72
C ARG A 35 1.61 -7.24 -17.24
N ARG A 36 2.26 -8.04 -16.37
CA ARG A 36 3.33 -8.94 -16.80
C ARG A 36 2.95 -9.89 -17.94
N GLN A 37 1.70 -10.33 -17.97
CA GLN A 37 1.15 -11.19 -19.04
C GLN A 37 0.56 -10.39 -20.20
N GLY A 38 0.64 -9.05 -20.18
CA GLY A 38 0.01 -8.22 -21.17
C GLY A 38 -1.48 -8.57 -21.37
N ALA A 39 -1.89 -8.73 -22.61
CA ALA A 39 -3.25 -9.11 -22.97
C ALA A 39 -3.58 -10.60 -22.76
N GLU A 40 -2.59 -11.46 -22.44
CA GLU A 40 -2.85 -12.86 -22.16
C GLU A 40 -3.72 -13.03 -20.90
N ASN A 41 -4.72 -13.92 -20.98
CA ASN A 41 -5.69 -14.15 -19.91
C ASN A 41 -6.27 -12.84 -19.34
N LYS A 42 -6.58 -11.89 -20.23
CA LYS A 42 -7.14 -10.58 -19.91
C LYS A 42 -8.48 -10.76 -19.17
N PRO A 43 -8.63 -10.22 -17.93
CA PRO A 43 -9.90 -10.21 -17.23
C PRO A 43 -11.00 -9.54 -18.04
N ALA A 44 -12.24 -10.00 -17.91
CA ALA A 44 -13.36 -9.51 -18.70
C ALA A 44 -13.62 -8.00 -18.49
N GLU A 45 -13.43 -7.50 -17.29
CA GLU A 45 -13.58 -6.08 -16.94
C GLU A 45 -12.56 -5.17 -17.66
N LEU A 46 -11.45 -5.72 -18.12
CA LEU A 46 -10.46 -4.97 -18.91
C LEU A 46 -10.77 -4.94 -20.41
N ALA A 47 -11.89 -5.54 -20.86
CA ALA A 47 -12.20 -5.68 -22.30
C ALA A 47 -12.15 -4.35 -23.07
N ALA A 48 -12.54 -3.25 -22.42
CA ALA A 48 -12.62 -1.91 -22.99
C ALA A 48 -11.28 -1.15 -23.01
N TYR A 49 -10.22 -1.69 -22.39
CA TYR A 49 -8.95 -0.98 -22.20
C TYR A 49 -7.82 -1.64 -22.98
N ASP A 50 -6.83 -0.83 -23.35
CA ASP A 50 -5.56 -1.33 -23.82
C ASP A 50 -4.82 -2.01 -22.66
N VAL A 51 -4.44 -3.27 -22.85
CA VAL A 51 -3.70 -4.07 -21.86
C VAL A 51 -2.42 -4.54 -22.50
N VAL A 52 -1.31 -4.08 -21.94
CA VAL A 52 0.04 -4.27 -22.50
C VAL A 52 0.99 -4.89 -21.47
N SER A 53 2.13 -5.36 -21.93
CA SER A 53 3.20 -5.87 -21.05
C SER A 53 4.22 -4.80 -20.66
N ASP A 54 4.33 -3.75 -21.45
CA ASP A 54 5.27 -2.64 -21.26
C ASP A 54 4.53 -1.30 -21.44
N ILE A 55 4.78 -0.34 -20.55
CA ILE A 55 4.17 0.99 -20.62
C ILE A 55 4.54 1.75 -21.90
N ARG A 56 5.68 1.41 -22.54
CA ARG A 56 6.11 1.99 -23.82
C ARG A 56 5.16 1.69 -24.98
N GLU A 57 4.32 0.68 -24.84
CA GLU A 57 3.29 0.34 -25.83
C GLU A 57 2.06 1.27 -25.75
N LEU A 58 1.90 1.99 -24.62
CA LEU A 58 0.83 2.97 -24.44
C LEU A 58 1.23 4.34 -24.99
N LYS A 59 0.25 5.11 -25.48
CA LYS A 59 0.49 6.43 -26.06
C LYS A 59 0.03 7.54 -25.13
N ASP A 60 0.77 8.65 -25.15
CA ASP A 60 0.40 9.90 -24.48
C ASP A 60 0.06 9.71 -23.00
N VAL A 61 0.86 8.94 -22.26
CA VAL A 61 0.70 8.73 -20.81
C VAL A 61 1.26 9.93 -20.06
N ASP A 62 0.41 10.64 -19.31
CA ASP A 62 0.83 11.76 -18.46
C ASP A 62 1.29 11.26 -17.06
N VAL A 63 0.68 10.18 -16.54
CA VAL A 63 1.00 9.61 -15.24
C VAL A 63 0.82 8.09 -15.18
N ALA A 64 1.74 7.42 -14.52
CA ALA A 64 1.67 5.98 -14.19
C ALA A 64 1.37 5.79 -12.71
N ILE A 65 0.29 5.07 -12.38
CA ILE A 65 -0.05 4.68 -11.01
C ILE A 65 0.51 3.28 -10.78
N LEU A 66 1.51 3.18 -9.89
CA LEU A 66 2.24 1.96 -9.64
C LEU A 66 1.52 1.11 -8.59
N ALA A 67 0.59 0.29 -9.05
CA ALA A 67 -0.16 -0.68 -8.24
C ALA A 67 0.57 -2.04 -8.16
N THR A 68 1.87 -1.98 -7.94
CA THR A 68 2.78 -3.12 -7.87
C THR A 68 3.21 -3.39 -6.42
N PRO A 69 3.79 -4.56 -6.12
CA PRO A 69 4.34 -4.80 -4.79
C PRO A 69 5.33 -3.71 -4.38
N THR A 70 5.26 -3.25 -3.13
CA THR A 70 6.00 -2.09 -2.61
C THR A 70 7.50 -2.14 -2.94
N ARG A 71 8.13 -3.32 -2.82
CA ARG A 71 9.57 -3.51 -3.10
C ARG A 71 9.96 -3.26 -4.56
N THR A 72 9.01 -3.28 -5.48
CA THR A 72 9.24 -3.08 -6.92
C THR A 72 8.93 -1.65 -7.38
N CYS A 73 8.21 -0.87 -6.58
CA CYS A 73 7.86 0.51 -6.92
C CYS A 73 9.07 1.37 -7.31
N PRO A 74 10.21 1.35 -6.56
CA PRO A 74 11.38 2.15 -6.92
C PRO A 74 11.96 1.80 -8.30
N ASP A 75 11.97 0.52 -8.67
CA ASP A 75 12.51 0.08 -9.96
C ASP A 75 11.61 0.55 -11.11
N TYR A 76 10.29 0.38 -10.98
CA TYR A 76 9.33 0.91 -11.96
C TYR A 76 9.42 2.43 -12.09
N ALA A 77 9.52 3.16 -10.99
CA ALA A 77 9.64 4.60 -11.01
C ALA A 77 10.93 5.05 -11.74
N LYS A 78 12.07 4.40 -11.45
CA LYS A 78 13.37 4.66 -12.12
C LYS A 78 13.32 4.38 -13.63
N GLU A 79 12.51 3.43 -14.06
CA GLU A 79 12.34 3.08 -15.47
C GLU A 79 11.38 4.05 -16.19
N ILE A 80 10.28 4.45 -15.53
CA ILE A 80 9.18 5.20 -16.15
C ILE A 80 9.46 6.70 -16.20
N ILE A 81 10.01 7.29 -15.14
CA ILE A 81 10.26 8.73 -15.06
C ILE A 81 11.15 9.26 -16.20
N PRO A 82 12.21 8.56 -16.64
CA PRO A 82 13.01 8.99 -17.80
C PRO A 82 12.25 9.09 -19.13
N MET A 83 11.05 8.52 -19.21
CA MET A 83 10.17 8.67 -20.36
C MET A 83 9.35 9.99 -20.33
N GLY A 84 9.55 10.83 -19.30
CA GLY A 84 8.77 12.04 -19.08
C GLY A 84 7.39 11.78 -18.46
N ILE A 85 7.14 10.57 -17.95
CA ILE A 85 5.88 10.16 -17.34
C ILE A 85 5.98 10.35 -15.83
N ASN A 86 4.99 11.03 -15.24
CA ASN A 86 4.87 11.16 -13.79
C ASN A 86 4.51 9.82 -13.15
N THR A 87 4.87 9.62 -11.87
CA THR A 87 4.51 8.39 -11.15
C THR A 87 3.81 8.68 -9.83
N VAL A 88 2.90 7.77 -9.45
CA VAL A 88 2.28 7.75 -8.12
C VAL A 88 2.37 6.31 -7.61
N ASP A 89 2.83 6.13 -6.38
CA ASP A 89 2.89 4.82 -5.73
C ASP A 89 2.41 4.84 -4.27
N SER A 90 2.17 3.67 -3.73
CA SER A 90 1.83 3.46 -2.32
C SER A 90 2.95 2.75 -1.55
N PHE A 91 4.22 3.10 -1.83
CA PHE A 91 5.39 2.54 -1.15
C PHE A 91 5.26 2.68 0.38
N ASP A 92 5.41 1.57 1.12
CA ASP A 92 5.08 1.49 2.54
C ASP A 92 6.24 1.06 3.44
N ILE A 93 7.46 0.94 2.92
CA ILE A 93 8.63 0.63 3.75
C ILE A 93 9.10 1.93 4.43
N HIS A 94 8.53 2.23 5.60
CA HIS A 94 8.71 3.48 6.34
C HIS A 94 10.17 3.91 6.49
N THR A 95 11.04 2.96 6.80
CA THR A 95 12.49 3.23 7.01
C THR A 95 13.23 3.61 5.74
N ALA A 96 12.69 3.29 4.56
CA ALA A 96 13.32 3.51 3.26
C ALA A 96 12.69 4.66 2.45
N ILE A 97 11.61 5.29 2.94
CA ILE A 97 10.90 6.35 2.21
C ILE A 97 11.82 7.53 1.89
N LEU A 98 12.64 7.95 2.86
CA LEU A 98 13.53 9.10 2.69
C LEU A 98 14.60 8.82 1.64
N ASP A 99 15.18 7.63 1.66
CA ASP A 99 16.19 7.22 0.69
C ASP A 99 15.58 7.11 -0.71
N TYR A 100 14.42 6.47 -0.82
CA TYR A 100 13.69 6.38 -2.09
C TYR A 100 13.36 7.76 -2.65
N ARG A 101 12.88 8.70 -1.82
CA ARG A 101 12.64 10.09 -2.23
C ARG A 101 13.91 10.76 -2.73
N ASN A 102 15.01 10.59 -2.02
CA ASN A 102 16.30 11.20 -2.37
C ASN A 102 16.84 10.65 -3.69
N ASP A 103 16.67 9.35 -3.93
CA ASP A 103 17.03 8.69 -5.20
C ASP A 103 16.21 9.23 -6.37
N MET A 104 14.90 9.43 -6.17
CA MET A 104 14.00 9.89 -7.24
C MET A 104 14.16 11.37 -7.58
N MET A 105 14.56 12.19 -6.62
CA MET A 105 14.62 13.63 -6.80
C MET A 105 15.49 14.11 -7.98
N PRO A 106 16.74 13.62 -8.17
CA PRO A 106 17.55 13.99 -9.34
C PRO A 106 16.91 13.51 -10.65
N ILE A 107 16.41 12.27 -10.68
CA ILE A 107 15.80 11.68 -11.88
C ILE A 107 14.57 12.48 -12.32
N CYS A 108 13.71 12.86 -11.38
CA CYS A 108 12.55 13.70 -11.66
C CYS A 108 12.95 15.08 -12.23
N ARG A 109 13.97 15.72 -11.66
CA ARG A 109 14.47 17.02 -12.13
C ARG A 109 15.04 16.96 -13.54
N GLU A 110 15.84 15.94 -13.82
CA GLU A 110 16.46 15.73 -15.15
C GLU A 110 15.42 15.50 -16.24
N ASN A 111 14.28 14.87 -15.90
CA ASN A 111 13.25 14.48 -16.85
C ASN A 111 12.00 15.37 -16.78
N ASN A 112 12.04 16.49 -16.02
CA ASN A 112 10.89 17.38 -15.82
C ASN A 112 9.61 16.64 -15.44
N ALA A 113 9.73 15.64 -14.57
CA ALA A 113 8.64 14.80 -14.10
C ALA A 113 8.48 14.89 -12.58
N VAL A 114 7.35 14.40 -12.09
CA VAL A 114 6.99 14.36 -10.67
C VAL A 114 6.77 12.91 -10.26
N SER A 115 7.31 12.52 -9.10
CA SER A 115 6.99 11.28 -8.43
C SER A 115 6.31 11.57 -7.10
N VAL A 116 5.07 11.10 -6.95
CA VAL A 116 4.33 11.12 -5.68
C VAL A 116 4.50 9.75 -5.04
N ILE A 117 5.31 9.69 -4.02
CA ILE A 117 5.65 8.45 -3.33
C ILE A 117 4.86 8.30 -2.02
N ALA A 118 4.65 7.07 -1.58
CA ALA A 118 3.97 6.76 -0.32
C ALA A 118 2.56 7.36 -0.23
N ALA A 119 1.79 7.32 -1.32
CA ALA A 119 0.43 7.82 -1.42
C ALA A 119 -0.62 6.74 -1.12
N GLY A 120 -0.34 5.87 -0.15
CA GLY A 120 -1.26 4.85 0.33
C GLY A 120 -2.13 5.31 1.50
N TRP A 121 -2.30 4.43 2.47
CA TRP A 121 -3.01 4.73 3.70
C TRP A 121 -2.04 5.16 4.82
N ASP A 122 -1.13 4.30 5.23
CA ASP A 122 -0.04 4.57 6.16
C ASP A 122 1.30 3.98 5.64
N PRO A 123 2.15 4.78 5.06
CA PRO A 123 2.05 6.24 4.87
C PRO A 123 1.08 6.64 3.75
N GLY A 124 0.44 7.80 3.92
CA GLY A 124 -0.48 8.36 2.94
C GLY A 124 -1.57 9.21 3.58
N SER A 125 -2.83 8.81 3.47
CA SER A 125 -3.99 9.59 3.92
C SER A 125 -3.96 9.90 5.42
N ASP A 126 -3.54 8.98 6.28
CA ASP A 126 -3.41 9.24 7.71
C ASP A 126 -2.27 10.21 8.03
N SER A 127 -1.19 10.18 7.24
CA SER A 127 -0.09 11.14 7.36
C SER A 127 -0.55 12.57 7.03
N VAL A 128 -1.43 12.72 6.02
CA VAL A 128 -2.07 14.01 5.68
C VAL A 128 -2.91 14.50 6.84
N VAL A 129 -3.74 13.64 7.44
CA VAL A 129 -4.58 13.99 8.60
C VAL A 129 -3.72 14.39 9.80
N ARG A 130 -2.66 13.63 10.10
CA ARG A 130 -1.70 13.98 11.17
C ARG A 130 -1.07 15.36 10.94
N THR A 131 -0.68 15.66 9.71
CA THR A 131 -0.11 16.96 9.33
C THR A 131 -1.12 18.09 9.50
N LEU A 132 -2.37 17.87 9.09
CA LEU A 132 -3.45 18.83 9.28
C LEU A 132 -3.69 19.10 10.77
N MET A 133 -3.79 18.07 11.60
CA MET A 133 -3.93 18.21 13.05
C MET A 133 -2.75 18.97 13.68
N GLN A 134 -1.53 18.73 13.18
CA GLN A 134 -0.34 19.43 13.65
C GLN A 134 -0.39 20.92 13.25
N SER A 135 -0.90 21.23 12.08
CA SER A 135 -1.06 22.63 11.63
C SER A 135 -2.09 23.38 12.47
N LEU A 136 -3.18 22.70 12.88
CA LEU A 136 -4.22 23.27 13.76
C LEU A 136 -3.73 23.48 15.19
N ALA A 137 -2.84 22.62 15.68
CA ALA A 137 -2.24 22.70 17.02
C ALA A 137 -0.73 22.45 16.93
N PRO A 138 0.09 23.46 16.52
CA PRO A 138 1.52 23.27 16.26
C PRO A 138 2.30 22.78 17.48
N LYS A 139 1.89 23.22 18.67
CA LYS A 139 2.46 22.75 19.95
C LYS A 139 1.58 21.64 20.53
N GLY A 140 2.18 20.54 20.94
CA GLY A 140 1.45 19.43 21.52
C GLY A 140 1.99 18.06 21.11
N LEU A 141 1.23 17.02 21.43
CA LEU A 141 1.59 15.63 21.17
C LEU A 141 0.53 14.96 20.29
N SER A 142 0.98 14.11 19.38
CA SER A 142 0.10 13.25 18.59
C SER A 142 0.23 11.81 19.06
N TYR A 143 -0.88 11.13 19.16
CA TYR A 143 -0.98 9.70 19.42
C TYR A 143 -1.65 9.04 18.21
N THR A 144 -1.06 7.96 17.72
CA THR A 144 -1.63 7.12 16.68
C THR A 144 -1.86 5.74 17.25
N ASN A 145 -3.10 5.29 17.26
CA ASN A 145 -3.49 3.95 17.65
C ASN A 145 -4.06 3.25 16.42
N PHE A 146 -3.30 2.29 15.90
CA PHE A 146 -3.85 1.35 14.92
C PHE A 146 -4.63 0.28 15.68
N GLY A 147 -5.89 0.06 15.30
CA GLY A 147 -6.72 -1.02 15.82
C GLY A 147 -6.18 -2.39 15.39
N PRO A 148 -6.65 -3.48 16.03
CA PRO A 148 -6.43 -4.82 15.50
C PRO A 148 -6.98 -4.89 14.09
N GLY A 149 -6.23 -5.49 13.16
CA GLY A 149 -6.72 -5.59 11.81
C GLY A 149 -5.80 -6.33 10.86
N MET A 150 -6.31 -6.58 9.69
CA MET A 150 -5.63 -7.28 8.62
C MET A 150 -4.50 -6.43 8.04
N SER A 151 -3.32 -7.03 7.87
CA SER A 151 -2.17 -6.39 7.22
C SER A 151 -1.94 -6.99 5.85
N MET A 152 -2.14 -6.20 4.80
CA MET A 152 -2.02 -6.67 3.42
C MET A 152 -0.58 -7.02 3.05
N GLY A 153 0.39 -6.17 3.34
CA GLY A 153 1.81 -6.42 3.03
C GLY A 153 2.32 -7.71 3.69
N HIS A 154 2.01 -7.90 4.97
CA HIS A 154 2.36 -9.12 5.69
C HIS A 154 1.62 -10.35 5.14
N SER A 155 0.34 -10.22 4.80
CA SER A 155 -0.44 -11.32 4.21
C SER A 155 0.13 -11.74 2.84
N VAL A 156 0.50 -10.79 1.99
CA VAL A 156 1.15 -11.06 0.70
C VAL A 156 2.51 -11.75 0.91
N CYS A 157 3.30 -11.28 1.86
CA CYS A 157 4.57 -11.91 2.21
C CYS A 157 4.40 -13.36 2.63
N VAL A 158 3.41 -13.67 3.47
CA VAL A 158 3.14 -15.05 3.90
C VAL A 158 2.68 -15.91 2.73
N ARG A 159 1.79 -15.42 1.87
CA ARG A 159 1.32 -16.14 0.67
C ARG A 159 2.43 -16.48 -0.33
N SER A 160 3.55 -15.76 -0.29
CA SER A 160 4.71 -16.06 -1.14
C SER A 160 5.62 -17.17 -0.60
N LYS A 161 5.36 -17.71 0.60
CA LYS A 161 6.18 -18.78 1.18
C LYS A 161 5.79 -20.14 0.61
N GLU A 162 6.79 -20.98 0.42
CA GLU A 162 6.59 -22.38 0.01
C GLU A 162 5.71 -23.12 1.02
N GLY A 163 4.79 -23.93 0.54
CA GLY A 163 3.84 -24.70 1.35
C GLY A 163 2.63 -23.90 1.84
N VAL A 164 2.47 -22.64 1.42
CA VAL A 164 1.31 -21.80 1.76
C VAL A 164 0.39 -21.66 0.55
N ARG A 165 -0.82 -22.19 0.66
CA ARG A 165 -1.89 -22.03 -0.35
C ARG A 165 -2.53 -20.65 -0.27
N ASN A 166 -2.83 -20.20 0.94
CA ASN A 166 -3.41 -18.89 1.21
C ASN A 166 -3.06 -18.44 2.63
N ALA A 167 -3.10 -17.13 2.90
CA ALA A 167 -2.76 -16.63 4.23
C ALA A 167 -3.37 -15.26 4.51
N LEU A 168 -3.58 -15.02 5.79
CA LEU A 168 -3.96 -13.75 6.37
C LEU A 168 -3.07 -13.43 7.57
N SER A 169 -2.51 -12.24 7.62
CA SER A 169 -1.78 -11.73 8.78
C SER A 169 -2.56 -10.62 9.45
N MET A 170 -2.84 -10.80 10.74
CA MET A 170 -3.45 -9.79 11.59
C MET A 170 -2.38 -9.05 12.38
N THR A 171 -2.47 -7.74 12.41
CA THR A 171 -1.67 -6.88 13.29
C THR A 171 -2.47 -6.56 14.54
N ILE A 172 -1.88 -6.82 15.70
CA ILE A 172 -2.45 -6.45 17.01
C ILE A 172 -1.48 -5.49 17.67
N PRO A 173 -1.81 -4.19 17.74
CA PRO A 173 -0.99 -3.22 18.43
C PRO A 173 -0.95 -3.52 19.94
N LEU A 174 0.26 -3.51 20.52
CA LEU A 174 0.48 -3.68 21.95
C LEU A 174 0.82 -2.36 22.65
N GLY A 175 0.89 -1.26 21.88
CA GLY A 175 1.35 0.06 22.34
C GLY A 175 2.84 0.29 22.07
N GLU A 176 3.26 1.54 22.17
CA GLU A 176 4.67 1.96 22.04
C GLU A 176 5.35 1.56 20.71
N GLY A 177 4.54 1.36 19.66
CA GLY A 177 5.05 0.90 18.34
C GLY A 177 5.35 -0.61 18.28
N ILE A 178 4.98 -1.38 19.31
CA ILE A 178 5.15 -2.83 19.34
C ILE A 178 3.89 -3.49 18.81
N HIS A 179 4.08 -4.52 17.98
CA HIS A 179 2.99 -5.28 17.38
C HIS A 179 3.12 -6.77 17.70
N ARG A 180 1.98 -7.42 17.76
CA ARG A 180 1.87 -8.88 17.69
C ARG A 180 1.26 -9.25 16.36
N ARG A 181 1.79 -10.27 15.70
CA ARG A 181 1.28 -10.80 14.45
C ARG A 181 0.57 -12.13 14.71
N MET A 182 -0.71 -12.18 14.35
CA MET A 182 -1.49 -13.42 14.34
C MET A 182 -1.63 -13.82 12.88
N VAL A 183 -0.96 -14.88 12.47
CA VAL A 183 -0.88 -15.32 11.07
C VAL A 183 -1.68 -16.60 10.90
N TYR A 184 -2.68 -16.56 10.04
CA TYR A 184 -3.50 -17.72 9.68
C TYR A 184 -3.08 -18.20 8.30
N VAL A 185 -2.78 -19.49 8.16
CA VAL A 185 -2.30 -20.08 6.91
C VAL A 185 -3.14 -21.28 6.51
N GLU A 186 -3.53 -21.31 5.25
CA GLU A 186 -3.98 -22.53 4.58
C GLU A 186 -2.75 -23.19 3.99
N LEU A 187 -2.44 -24.40 4.45
CA LEU A 187 -1.29 -25.13 3.98
C LEU A 187 -1.60 -25.86 2.66
N GLU A 188 -0.58 -26.02 1.84
CA GLU A 188 -0.60 -26.95 0.71
C GLU A 188 -0.57 -28.40 1.23
N ASP A 189 -0.99 -29.34 0.39
CA ASP A 189 -1.05 -30.75 0.74
C ASP A 189 0.37 -31.28 1.04
N GLY A 190 0.56 -31.79 2.25
CA GLY A 190 1.84 -32.31 2.71
C GLY A 190 2.81 -31.26 3.27
N ALA A 191 2.44 -29.99 3.30
CA ALA A 191 3.28 -28.93 3.87
C ALA A 191 3.33 -29.00 5.40
N SER A 192 4.48 -28.66 5.98
CA SER A 192 4.71 -28.62 7.42
C SER A 192 4.45 -27.24 7.99
N LEU A 193 3.53 -27.12 8.96
CA LEU A 193 3.31 -25.88 9.69
C LEU A 193 4.59 -25.38 10.39
N GLU A 194 5.44 -26.28 10.86
CA GLU A 194 6.69 -25.91 11.53
C GLU A 194 7.66 -25.22 10.57
N GLU A 195 7.85 -25.78 9.36
CA GLU A 195 8.72 -25.21 8.33
C GLU A 195 8.21 -23.86 7.83
N VAL A 196 6.91 -23.77 7.56
CA VAL A 196 6.23 -22.53 7.18
C VAL A 196 6.39 -21.47 8.27
N THR A 197 6.17 -21.85 9.53
CA THR A 197 6.34 -20.92 10.68
C THR A 197 7.77 -20.41 10.77
N LYS A 198 8.76 -21.28 10.57
CA LYS A 198 10.18 -20.89 10.58
C LYS A 198 10.49 -19.91 9.44
N ALA A 199 9.99 -20.18 8.24
CA ALA A 199 10.17 -19.30 7.07
C ALA A 199 9.51 -17.94 7.25
N ILE A 200 8.32 -17.88 7.86
CA ILE A 200 7.62 -16.63 8.18
C ILE A 200 8.42 -15.81 9.20
N LYS A 201 8.80 -16.40 10.32
CA LYS A 201 9.54 -15.68 11.39
C LYS A 201 10.93 -15.21 10.98
N ALA A 202 11.54 -15.82 9.98
CA ALA A 202 12.82 -15.40 9.43
C ALA A 202 12.71 -14.21 8.43
N ASP A 203 11.50 -13.90 7.96
CA ASP A 203 11.32 -12.79 7.03
C ASP A 203 11.44 -11.44 7.75
N PRO A 204 12.11 -10.43 7.16
CA PRO A 204 12.25 -9.08 7.74
C PRO A 204 10.92 -8.42 8.14
N TYR A 205 9.80 -8.76 7.49
CA TYR A 205 8.48 -8.26 7.88
C TYR A 205 8.03 -8.75 9.27
N PHE A 206 8.56 -9.87 9.76
CA PHE A 206 8.12 -10.53 10.99
C PHE A 206 9.22 -10.62 12.05
N ALA A 207 10.48 -10.44 11.67
CA ALA A 207 11.64 -10.73 12.51
C ALA A 207 11.69 -9.91 13.82
N SER A 208 11.09 -8.70 13.83
CA SER A 208 11.04 -7.81 15.00
C SER A 208 9.76 -7.94 15.83
N ASP A 209 8.76 -8.67 15.32
CA ASP A 209 7.44 -8.75 15.96
C ASP A 209 7.21 -10.11 16.62
N GLU A 210 6.46 -10.12 17.73
CA GLU A 210 5.93 -11.34 18.31
C GLU A 210 4.96 -11.99 17.32
N THR A 211 5.33 -13.13 16.74
CA THR A 211 4.57 -13.76 15.65
C THR A 211 4.08 -15.15 16.03
N HIS A 212 2.77 -15.35 15.92
CA HIS A 212 2.07 -16.62 16.10
C HIS A 212 1.46 -17.06 14.79
N VAL A 213 1.68 -18.33 14.40
CA VAL A 213 1.21 -18.89 13.13
C VAL A 213 0.25 -20.06 13.41
N PHE A 214 -0.91 -20.04 12.77
CA PHE A 214 -1.97 -21.04 12.94
C PHE A 214 -2.37 -21.60 11.59
N ALA A 215 -2.43 -22.92 11.47
CA ALA A 215 -3.06 -23.55 10.32
C ALA A 215 -4.58 -23.48 10.46
N VAL A 216 -5.26 -23.08 9.38
CA VAL A 216 -6.72 -23.01 9.29
C VAL A 216 -7.22 -23.68 8.03
N PRO A 217 -8.45 -24.22 8.04
CA PRO A 217 -9.05 -24.80 6.83
C PRO A 217 -9.29 -23.77 5.73
N SER A 218 -9.70 -22.52 6.11
CA SER A 218 -9.89 -21.40 5.21
C SER A 218 -9.61 -20.08 5.93
N VAL A 219 -8.93 -19.14 5.26
CA VAL A 219 -8.76 -17.78 5.75
C VAL A 219 -9.98 -16.89 5.46
N ASP A 220 -10.94 -17.37 4.67
CA ASP A 220 -12.15 -16.61 4.34
C ASP A 220 -13.00 -16.29 5.58
N GLU A 221 -12.94 -17.14 6.61
CA GLU A 221 -13.65 -16.93 7.87
C GLU A 221 -13.15 -15.72 8.67
N VAL A 222 -11.94 -15.25 8.38
CA VAL A 222 -11.29 -14.10 9.07
C VAL A 222 -11.01 -12.92 8.13
N ARG A 223 -11.42 -13.02 6.86
CA ARG A 223 -11.12 -12.01 5.82
C ARG A 223 -11.84 -10.68 6.02
N ASP A 224 -12.99 -10.67 6.65
CA ASP A 224 -13.81 -9.48 6.88
C ASP A 224 -13.38 -8.65 8.10
N MET A 225 -12.26 -8.99 8.71
CA MET A 225 -11.68 -8.17 9.76
C MET A 225 -11.03 -6.94 9.14
N GLY A 226 -11.70 -5.79 9.23
CA GLY A 226 -11.17 -4.51 8.79
C GLY A 226 -9.95 -4.06 9.59
N HIS A 227 -9.41 -2.93 9.21
CA HIS A 227 -8.34 -2.25 9.93
C HIS A 227 -8.77 -0.82 10.23
N GLY A 228 -8.30 -0.28 11.34
CA GLY A 228 -8.68 1.07 11.74
C GLY A 228 -7.50 1.83 12.37
N VAL A 229 -7.60 3.15 12.36
CA VAL A 229 -6.67 4.03 13.06
C VAL A 229 -7.44 5.08 13.85
N HIS A 230 -7.03 5.29 15.09
CA HIS A 230 -7.49 6.39 15.93
C HIS A 230 -6.33 7.36 16.14
N LEU A 231 -6.44 8.55 15.57
CA LEU A 231 -5.48 9.63 15.71
C LEU A 231 -5.97 10.63 16.74
N VAL A 232 -5.11 10.98 17.69
CA VAL A 232 -5.40 12.02 18.69
C VAL A 232 -4.26 13.04 18.70
N ARG A 233 -4.61 14.32 18.55
CA ARG A 233 -3.71 15.44 18.80
C ARG A 233 -4.14 16.15 20.07
N LYS A 234 -3.30 16.15 21.09
CA LYS A 234 -3.42 17.01 22.25
C LYS A 234 -2.60 18.26 22.01
N GLY A 235 -3.29 19.36 21.74
CA GLY A 235 -2.69 20.64 21.47
C GLY A 235 -2.48 21.45 22.76
N VAL A 236 -1.64 22.45 22.66
CA VAL A 236 -1.44 23.48 23.67
C VAL A 236 -1.81 24.81 23.05
N SER A 237 -2.85 25.48 23.56
CA SER A 237 -3.25 26.80 23.11
C SER A 237 -3.36 27.78 24.27
N GLY A 238 -2.67 28.89 24.17
CA GLY A 238 -2.71 29.96 25.13
C GLY A 238 -2.53 29.49 26.56
N LYS A 239 -3.41 29.95 27.46
CA LYS A 239 -3.40 29.60 28.87
C LYS A 239 -4.26 28.38 29.23
N THR A 240 -5.10 27.90 28.33
CA THR A 240 -6.12 26.88 28.62
C THR A 240 -5.62 25.45 28.43
N HIS A 241 -4.65 25.21 27.58
CA HIS A 241 -4.02 23.92 27.29
C HIS A 241 -5.00 22.77 26.93
N ASN A 242 -6.22 23.08 26.46
CA ASN A 242 -7.33 22.14 26.34
C ASN A 242 -7.75 21.84 24.89
N GLN A 243 -6.84 21.95 23.94
CA GLN A 243 -7.15 21.55 22.58
C GLN A 243 -6.99 20.03 22.42
N ARG A 244 -8.02 19.41 21.87
CA ARG A 244 -7.98 18.01 21.48
C ARG A 244 -8.65 17.85 20.11
N PHE A 245 -7.95 17.23 19.18
CA PHE A 245 -8.49 16.81 17.89
C PHE A 245 -8.45 15.29 17.86
N SER A 246 -9.50 14.67 17.37
CA SER A 246 -9.60 13.22 17.19
C SER A 246 -10.06 12.92 15.77
N PHE A 247 -9.50 11.90 15.19
CA PHE A 247 -9.91 11.36 13.89
C PHE A 247 -9.91 9.85 13.97
N ASP A 248 -11.01 9.25 13.55
CA ASP A 248 -11.18 7.82 13.46
C ASP A 248 -11.42 7.42 12.02
N MET A 249 -10.70 6.44 11.54
CA MET A 249 -10.89 5.84 10.23
C MET A 249 -10.90 4.32 10.36
N SER A 250 -11.87 3.68 9.73
CA SER A 250 -11.95 2.23 9.60
C SER A 250 -12.05 1.86 8.13
N ILE A 251 -11.29 0.87 7.73
CA ILE A 251 -11.27 0.34 6.37
C ILE A 251 -11.58 -1.15 6.46
N ASN A 252 -12.61 -1.59 5.76
CA ASN A 252 -12.89 -3.00 5.58
C ASN A 252 -12.07 -3.51 4.41
N ASN A 253 -11.32 -4.56 4.64
CA ASN A 253 -10.50 -5.21 3.61
C ASN A 253 -9.51 -4.24 2.94
N PRO A 254 -8.57 -3.66 3.70
CA PRO A 254 -7.56 -2.73 3.19
C PRO A 254 -6.61 -3.38 2.19
#